data_14773ab74a5b6f409806fc87646dd2ab
#
_entry.id   14773ab74a5b6f409806fc87646dd2ab
#
_cell.length_a   1.000
_cell.length_b   1.000
_cell.length_c   1.000
_cell.angle_alpha   90.00
_cell.angle_beta   90.00
_cell.angle_gamma   90.00
#
_symmetry.space_group_name_H-M   'P 1'
#
loop_
_entity.id
_entity.type
_entity.pdbx_description
1 polymer ?
#
loop_
_entity_poly.entity_id
_entity_poly.type
_entity_poly.pdbx_seq_one_letter_code
_entity_poly.pdbx_strand_id
1 'polypeptide(L)'
;RDIFPRMTVHDNLRFGVAAAGKENRSSVEEILEQFPRLIPLLDREGGALSGGEQQILAIARCLCAGPKLMFLDEPTEGIQPSIIEQIIELLTDLKRDRGLTIVLVEQNLEFVASLSDRVSIIQKGAIVNELDPSQLGDAQILDEFIGVAQ
;
A
#
# COMPACT_ATOMS: atom_id res chain seq x y z
N ARG A 1 5.73 -2.45 8.00
CA ARG A 1 4.39 -3.04 8.32
C ARG A 1 4.01 -2.67 9.73
N ASP A 2 3.43 -1.51 9.91
CA ASP A 2 3.11 -0.98 11.24
C ASP A 2 1.77 -1.50 11.75
N ILE A 3 1.70 -2.79 12.09
CA ILE A 3 0.57 -3.39 12.79
C ILE A 3 0.92 -3.63 14.26
N PHE A 4 -0.09 -3.83 15.09
CA PHE A 4 0.09 -4.28 16.47
C PHE A 4 0.05 -5.81 16.50
N PRO A 5 1.22 -6.51 16.60
CA PRO A 5 1.29 -7.97 16.41
C PRO A 5 0.58 -8.77 17.50
N ARG A 6 0.42 -8.21 18.70
CA ARG A 6 -0.24 -8.86 19.86
C ARG A 6 -1.72 -8.49 19.98
N MET A 7 -2.23 -7.66 19.10
CA MET A 7 -3.66 -7.34 19.01
C MET A 7 -4.30 -8.17 17.92
N THR A 8 -5.57 -8.48 18.05
CA THR A 8 -6.35 -9.13 16.98
C THR A 8 -6.44 -8.22 15.76
N VAL A 9 -6.79 -8.78 14.60
CA VAL A 9 -7.12 -8.01 13.40
C VAL A 9 -8.20 -6.98 13.71
N HIS A 10 -9.26 -7.40 14.40
CA HIS A 10 -10.36 -6.53 14.81
C HIS A 10 -9.88 -5.38 15.69
N ASP A 11 -9.05 -5.63 16.69
CA ASP A 11 -8.54 -4.59 17.58
C ASP A 11 -7.57 -3.64 16.87
N ASN A 12 -6.77 -4.13 15.91
CA ASN A 12 -5.95 -3.29 15.04
C ASN A 12 -6.81 -2.28 14.27
N LEU A 13 -7.92 -2.72 13.68
CA LEU A 13 -8.86 -1.85 12.95
C LEU A 13 -9.55 -0.86 13.91
N ARG A 14 -10.05 -1.34 15.05
CA ARG A 14 -10.66 -0.48 16.08
C ARG A 14 -9.71 0.62 16.56
N PHE A 15 -8.42 0.27 16.73
CA PHE A 15 -7.41 1.27 17.08
C PHE A 15 -7.27 2.31 15.97
N GLY A 16 -7.24 1.89 14.69
CA GLY A 16 -7.21 2.81 13.55
C GLY A 16 -8.40 3.77 13.56
N VAL A 17 -9.61 3.26 13.78
CA VAL A 17 -10.83 4.06 13.90
C VAL A 17 -10.77 5.01 15.10
N ALA A 18 -10.27 4.55 16.25
CA ALA A 18 -10.18 5.38 17.46
C ALA A 18 -9.12 6.49 17.33
N ALA A 19 -8.04 6.25 16.59
CA ALA A 19 -6.98 7.22 16.33
C ALA A 19 -7.40 8.28 15.28
N ALA A 20 -8.43 7.99 14.49
CA ALA A 20 -8.95 8.88 13.47
C ALA A 20 -9.69 10.08 14.10
N GLY A 21 -9.60 11.23 13.45
CA GLY A 21 -10.41 12.40 13.80
C GLY A 21 -11.92 12.13 13.58
N LYS A 22 -12.78 12.81 14.37
CA LYS A 22 -14.24 12.54 14.34
C LYS A 22 -14.90 12.79 12.99
N GLU A 23 -14.31 13.61 12.12
CA GLU A 23 -14.96 14.09 10.89
C GLU A 23 -14.79 13.14 9.70
N ASN A 24 -13.75 12.29 9.65
CA ASN A 24 -13.41 11.50 8.47
C ASN A 24 -13.18 10.01 8.74
N ARG A 25 -13.48 9.52 9.95
CA ARG A 25 -13.26 8.12 10.28
C ARG A 25 -14.28 7.21 9.60
N SER A 26 -13.80 6.12 8.99
CA SER A 26 -14.64 5.01 8.59
C SER A 26 -14.93 4.10 9.78
N SER A 27 -16.08 3.43 9.79
CA SER A 27 -16.35 2.36 10.74
C SER A 27 -15.52 1.10 10.40
N VAL A 28 -15.40 0.17 11.34
CA VAL A 28 -14.72 -1.11 11.07
C VAL A 28 -15.49 -1.88 9.99
N GLU A 29 -16.82 -1.84 10.02
CA GLU A 29 -17.69 -2.48 9.06
C GLU A 29 -17.48 -1.97 7.65
N GLU A 30 -17.41 -0.65 7.45
CA GLU A 30 -17.14 0.00 6.16
C GLU A 30 -15.74 -0.37 5.61
N ILE A 31 -14.76 -0.55 6.50
CA ILE A 31 -13.43 -1.02 6.10
C ILE A 31 -13.50 -2.49 5.70
N LEU A 32 -14.21 -3.34 6.44
CA LEU A 32 -14.33 -4.77 6.12
C LEU A 32 -15.08 -5.04 4.81
N GLU A 33 -16.01 -4.17 4.40
CA GLU A 33 -16.62 -4.24 3.07
C GLU A 33 -15.59 -4.11 1.94
N GLN A 34 -14.56 -3.30 2.13
CA GLN A 34 -13.48 -3.12 1.17
C GLN A 34 -12.38 -4.18 1.31
N PHE A 35 -12.28 -4.80 2.50
CA PHE A 35 -11.27 -5.79 2.84
C PHE A 35 -11.91 -7.11 3.29
N PRO A 36 -12.76 -7.77 2.48
CA PRO A 36 -13.52 -8.95 2.91
C PRO A 36 -12.62 -10.12 3.34
N ARG A 37 -11.37 -10.15 2.88
CA ARG A 37 -10.36 -11.15 3.30
C ARG A 37 -9.96 -11.06 4.76
N LEU A 38 -10.13 -9.90 5.40
CA LEU A 38 -9.86 -9.76 6.83
C LEU A 38 -10.97 -10.35 7.70
N ILE A 39 -12.18 -10.53 7.17
CA ILE A 39 -13.34 -11.05 7.92
C ILE A 39 -13.04 -12.39 8.61
N PRO A 40 -12.53 -13.43 7.91
CA PRO A 40 -12.24 -14.71 8.53
C PRO A 40 -11.03 -14.68 9.49
N LEU A 41 -10.31 -13.55 9.54
CA LEU A 41 -9.10 -13.38 10.33
C LEU A 41 -9.30 -12.48 11.55
N LEU A 42 -10.50 -11.97 11.78
CA LEU A 42 -10.79 -10.92 12.78
C LEU A 42 -10.30 -11.26 14.19
N ASP A 43 -10.42 -12.52 14.60
CA ASP A 43 -10.03 -13.00 15.93
C ASP A 43 -8.56 -13.44 16.01
N ARG A 44 -7.82 -13.43 14.88
CA ARG A 44 -6.40 -13.80 14.87
C ARG A 44 -5.54 -12.63 15.30
N GLU A 45 -4.46 -12.91 16.02
CA GLU A 45 -3.43 -11.92 16.32
C GLU A 45 -2.72 -11.48 15.03
N GLY A 46 -2.44 -10.19 14.90
CA GLY A 46 -1.75 -9.62 13.75
C GLY A 46 -0.40 -10.28 13.46
N GLY A 47 0.33 -10.67 14.51
CA GLY A 47 1.60 -11.37 14.38
C GLY A 47 1.50 -12.80 13.84
N ALA A 48 0.32 -13.42 13.89
CA ALA A 48 0.05 -14.76 13.36
C ALA A 48 -0.41 -14.76 11.88
N LEU A 49 -0.50 -13.58 11.28
CA LEU A 49 -0.84 -13.41 9.87
C LEU A 49 0.39 -13.63 8.98
N SER A 50 0.17 -14.06 7.74
CA SER A 50 1.19 -14.02 6.68
C SER A 50 1.63 -12.59 6.39
N GLY A 51 2.81 -12.41 5.79
CA GLY A 51 3.31 -11.08 5.43
C GLY A 51 2.35 -10.27 4.55
N GLY A 52 1.68 -10.93 3.59
CA GLY A 52 0.67 -10.29 2.75
C GLY A 52 -0.59 -9.90 3.51
N GLU A 53 -1.08 -10.75 4.41
CA GLU A 53 -2.23 -10.42 5.27
C GLU A 53 -1.90 -9.27 6.23
N GLN A 54 -0.67 -9.22 6.75
CA GLN A 54 -0.19 -8.09 7.57
C GLN A 54 -0.17 -6.78 6.78
N GLN A 55 0.26 -6.83 5.51
CA GLN A 55 0.28 -5.66 4.63
C GLN A 55 -1.14 -5.16 4.35
N ILE A 56 -2.06 -6.08 4.02
CA ILE A 56 -3.48 -5.75 3.83
C ILE A 56 -4.07 -5.13 5.10
N LEU A 57 -3.77 -5.69 6.28
CA LEU A 57 -4.21 -5.14 7.56
C LEU A 57 -3.63 -3.74 7.82
N ALA A 58 -2.35 -3.51 7.48
CA ALA A 58 -1.71 -2.19 7.64
C ALA A 58 -2.40 -1.13 6.76
N ILE A 59 -2.68 -1.45 5.50
CA ILE A 59 -3.42 -0.58 4.57
C ILE A 59 -4.84 -0.32 5.10
N ALA A 60 -5.57 -1.35 5.50
CA ALA A 60 -6.93 -1.24 6.04
C ALA A 60 -6.96 -0.33 7.28
N ARG A 61 -6.01 -0.50 8.19
CA ARG A 61 -5.89 0.34 9.39
C ARG A 61 -5.58 1.80 9.05
N CYS A 62 -4.74 2.06 8.07
CA CYS A 62 -4.46 3.42 7.60
C CYS A 62 -5.74 4.08 7.05
N LEU A 63 -6.55 3.34 6.31
CA LEU A 63 -7.79 3.82 5.71
C LEU A 63 -8.90 4.12 6.73
N CYS A 64 -8.83 3.56 7.94
CA CYS A 64 -9.75 3.92 9.03
C CYS A 64 -9.75 5.42 9.34
N ALA A 65 -8.63 6.11 9.08
CA ALA A 65 -8.51 7.55 9.29
C ALA A 65 -9.11 8.41 8.16
N GLY A 66 -9.62 7.81 7.10
CA GLY A 66 -10.14 8.53 5.93
C GLY A 66 -9.11 9.44 5.25
N PRO A 67 -7.88 8.96 4.98
CA PRO A 67 -6.82 9.80 4.45
C PRO A 67 -7.14 10.26 3.02
N LYS A 68 -6.71 11.48 2.68
CA LYS A 68 -6.65 11.97 1.29
C LYS A 68 -5.30 11.68 0.62
N LEU A 69 -4.28 11.44 1.44
CA LEU A 69 -2.92 11.14 1.02
C LEU A 69 -2.38 9.96 1.85
N MET A 70 -1.84 8.98 1.17
CA MET A 70 -1.21 7.79 1.77
C MET A 70 0.24 7.67 1.27
N PHE A 71 1.16 7.38 2.19
CA PHE A 71 2.54 7.05 1.87
C PHE A 71 2.73 5.54 2.05
N LEU A 72 3.27 4.89 1.03
CA LEU A 72 3.61 3.47 1.03
C LEU A 72 5.10 3.32 0.74
N ASP A 73 5.80 2.69 1.67
CA ASP A 73 7.24 2.43 1.56
C ASP A 73 7.46 0.91 1.44
N GLU A 74 7.96 0.48 0.28
CA GLU A 74 8.21 -0.91 -0.11
C GLU A 74 7.06 -1.87 0.26
N PRO A 75 5.80 -1.57 -0.16
CA PRO A 75 4.63 -2.36 0.26
C PRO A 75 4.63 -3.78 -0.29
N THR A 76 5.48 -4.11 -1.28
CA THR A 76 5.55 -5.45 -1.89
C THR A 76 6.68 -6.31 -1.33
N GLU A 77 7.54 -5.76 -0.44
CA GLU A 77 8.69 -6.49 0.08
C GLU A 77 8.29 -7.77 0.83
N GLY A 78 8.81 -8.93 0.38
CA GLY A 78 8.56 -10.24 0.98
C GLY A 78 7.11 -10.70 0.89
N ILE A 79 6.36 -10.23 -0.13
CA ILE A 79 4.97 -10.60 -0.39
C ILE A 79 4.89 -11.49 -1.64
N GLN A 80 4.00 -12.47 -1.61
CA GLN A 80 3.77 -13.37 -2.73
C GLN A 80 3.11 -12.63 -3.91
N PRO A 81 3.45 -12.96 -5.18
CA PRO A 81 2.92 -12.29 -6.37
C PRO A 81 1.38 -12.19 -6.40
N SER A 82 0.68 -13.26 -6.04
CA SER A 82 -0.79 -13.27 -6.02
C SER A 82 -1.42 -12.30 -5.01
N ILE A 83 -0.68 -11.90 -3.98
CA ILE A 83 -1.14 -10.88 -3.02
C ILE A 83 -0.79 -9.48 -3.54
N ILE A 84 0.34 -9.34 -4.25
CA ILE A 84 0.72 -8.08 -4.89
C ILE A 84 -0.37 -7.64 -5.90
N GLU A 85 -0.84 -8.55 -6.74
CA GLU A 85 -1.94 -8.28 -7.68
C GLU A 85 -3.19 -7.75 -6.98
N GLN A 86 -3.56 -8.35 -5.84
CA GLN A 86 -4.71 -7.91 -5.06
C GLN A 86 -4.50 -6.54 -4.41
N ILE A 87 -3.27 -6.23 -3.98
CA ILE A 87 -2.95 -4.89 -3.45
C ILE A 87 -3.06 -3.86 -4.58
N ILE A 88 -2.63 -4.18 -5.80
CA ILE A 88 -2.79 -3.31 -6.98
C ILE A 88 -4.27 -3.01 -7.23
N GLU A 89 -5.10 -4.05 -7.33
CA GLU A 89 -6.54 -3.90 -7.54
C GLU A 89 -7.18 -3.01 -6.47
N LEU A 90 -6.91 -3.33 -5.21
CA LEU A 90 -7.41 -2.57 -4.06
C LEU A 90 -7.01 -1.09 -4.11
N LEU A 91 -5.72 -0.80 -4.31
CA LEU A 91 -5.22 0.57 -4.34
C LEU A 91 -5.74 1.34 -5.56
N THR A 92 -5.92 0.66 -6.70
CA THR A 92 -6.53 1.24 -7.90
C THR A 92 -7.98 1.64 -7.64
N ASP A 93 -8.76 0.76 -7.01
CA ASP A 93 -10.14 1.06 -6.65
C ASP A 93 -10.22 2.23 -5.64
N LEU A 94 -9.35 2.27 -4.65
CA LEU A 94 -9.29 3.37 -3.69
C LEU A 94 -8.92 4.72 -4.33
N LYS A 95 -7.99 4.72 -5.29
CA LYS A 95 -7.67 5.92 -6.10
C LYS A 95 -8.91 6.41 -6.84
N ARG A 96 -9.59 5.49 -7.56
CA ARG A 96 -10.76 5.82 -8.40
C ARG A 96 -11.96 6.28 -7.56
N ASP A 97 -12.31 5.50 -6.53
CA ASP A 97 -13.60 5.65 -5.84
C ASP A 97 -13.54 6.67 -4.71
N ARG A 98 -12.36 6.87 -4.10
CA ARG A 98 -12.16 7.83 -3.00
C ARG A 98 -11.30 9.04 -3.35
N GLY A 99 -10.75 9.11 -4.56
CA GLY A 99 -9.80 10.17 -4.93
C GLY A 99 -8.54 10.17 -4.06
N LEU A 100 -8.13 8.98 -3.58
CA LEU A 100 -6.95 8.83 -2.73
C LEU A 100 -5.68 9.14 -3.54
N THR A 101 -4.87 10.06 -3.02
CA THR A 101 -3.52 10.27 -3.54
C THR A 101 -2.55 9.32 -2.84
N ILE A 102 -1.72 8.62 -3.60
CA ILE A 102 -0.73 7.68 -3.08
C ILE A 102 0.66 8.17 -3.49
N VAL A 103 1.55 8.28 -2.52
CA VAL A 103 2.99 8.41 -2.75
C VAL A 103 3.61 7.06 -2.43
N LEU A 104 4.22 6.46 -3.44
CA LEU A 104 4.78 5.11 -3.40
C LEU A 104 6.31 5.17 -3.54
N VAL A 105 7.02 4.53 -2.63
CA VAL A 105 8.45 4.22 -2.76
C VAL A 105 8.55 2.71 -2.96
N GLU A 106 9.09 2.28 -4.09
CA GLU A 106 9.09 0.88 -4.49
C GLU A 106 10.21 0.55 -5.48
N GLN A 107 10.71 -0.69 -5.42
CA GLN A 107 11.70 -1.24 -6.34
C GLN A 107 11.08 -2.19 -7.36
N ASN A 108 9.88 -2.69 -7.10
CA ASN A 108 9.12 -3.53 -8.01
C ASN A 108 8.50 -2.66 -9.13
N LEU A 109 9.17 -2.64 -10.28
CA LEU A 109 8.78 -1.79 -11.41
C LEU A 109 7.42 -2.14 -11.99
N GLU A 110 7.01 -3.42 -11.96
CA GLU A 110 5.69 -3.84 -12.43
C GLU A 110 4.59 -3.27 -11.53
N PHE A 111 4.82 -3.28 -10.21
CA PHE A 111 3.92 -2.67 -9.24
C PHE A 111 3.82 -1.16 -9.46
N VAL A 112 4.99 -0.49 -9.62
CA VAL A 112 5.03 0.96 -9.90
C VAL A 112 4.29 1.29 -11.19
N ALA A 113 4.56 0.56 -12.28
CA ALA A 113 3.92 0.80 -13.58
C ALA A 113 2.40 0.61 -13.53
N SER A 114 1.93 -0.37 -12.74
CA SER A 114 0.49 -0.69 -12.64
C SER A 114 -0.31 0.33 -11.83
N LEU A 115 0.32 1.05 -10.89
CA LEU A 115 -0.38 1.88 -9.92
C LEU A 115 -0.14 3.38 -10.08
N SER A 116 1.03 3.76 -10.62
CA SER A 116 1.46 5.17 -10.64
C SER A 116 0.95 5.92 -11.85
N ASP A 117 0.69 7.22 -11.67
CA ASP A 117 0.38 8.16 -12.76
C ASP A 117 1.65 8.91 -13.20
N ARG A 118 2.69 8.91 -12.36
CA ARG A 118 3.98 9.57 -12.58
C ARG A 118 5.04 8.88 -11.73
N VAL A 119 6.25 8.77 -12.26
CA VAL A 119 7.40 8.15 -11.57
C VAL A 119 8.52 9.17 -11.43
N SER A 120 9.06 9.31 -10.24
CA SER A 120 10.24 10.15 -9.97
C SER A 120 11.40 9.27 -9.56
N ILE A 121 12.53 9.40 -10.22
CA ILE A 121 13.77 8.69 -9.88
C ILE A 121 14.56 9.49 -8.88
N ILE A 122 14.88 8.86 -7.74
CA ILE A 122 15.65 9.48 -6.66
C ILE A 122 17.04 8.84 -6.63
N GLN A 123 18.07 9.70 -6.69
CA GLN A 123 19.46 9.28 -6.48
C GLN A 123 20.14 10.24 -5.50
N LYS A 124 20.84 9.69 -4.52
CA LYS A 124 21.60 10.45 -3.49
C LYS A 124 20.79 11.59 -2.84
N GLY A 125 19.50 11.33 -2.62
CA GLY A 125 18.60 12.29 -1.95
C GLY A 125 18.02 13.40 -2.84
N ALA A 126 18.22 13.33 -4.16
CA ALA A 126 17.68 14.28 -5.12
C ALA A 126 16.83 13.57 -6.19
N ILE A 127 15.76 14.21 -6.65
CA ILE A 127 15.02 13.77 -7.84
C ILE A 127 15.89 14.13 -9.06
N VAL A 128 16.30 13.11 -9.81
CA VAL A 128 17.17 13.25 -10.98
C VAL A 128 16.41 13.17 -12.30
N ASN A 129 15.24 12.52 -12.31
CA ASN A 129 14.39 12.42 -13.49
C ASN A 129 12.93 12.17 -13.11
N GLU A 130 12.01 12.49 -14.02
CA GLU A 130 10.59 12.12 -13.96
C GLU A 130 10.22 11.38 -15.24
N LEU A 131 9.49 10.26 -15.08
CA LEU A 131 9.09 9.37 -16.17
C LEU A 131 7.57 9.17 -16.16
N ASP A 132 7.03 8.91 -17.35
CA ASP A 132 5.73 8.27 -17.49
C ASP A 132 5.86 6.78 -17.12
N PRO A 133 4.90 6.18 -16.40
CA PRO A 133 4.96 4.75 -16.04
C PRO A 133 5.17 3.79 -17.22
N SER A 134 4.67 4.13 -18.41
CA SER A 134 4.87 3.35 -19.63
C SER A 134 6.34 3.23 -20.07
N GLN A 135 7.18 4.16 -19.64
CA GLN A 135 8.62 4.15 -19.95
C GLN A 135 9.41 3.18 -19.07
N LEU A 136 8.83 2.65 -18.00
CA LEU A 136 9.50 1.66 -17.13
C LEU A 136 9.76 0.32 -17.81
N GLY A 137 9.18 0.08 -18.98
CA GLY A 137 9.49 -1.07 -19.83
C GLY A 137 10.67 -0.87 -20.79
N ASP A 138 11.20 0.34 -20.90
CA ASP A 138 12.30 0.65 -21.82
C ASP A 138 13.65 0.30 -21.19
N ALA A 139 14.35 -0.69 -21.82
CA ALA A 139 15.64 -1.17 -21.34
C ALA A 139 16.71 -0.06 -21.28
N GLN A 140 16.69 0.91 -22.18
CA GLN A 140 17.68 2.00 -22.19
C GLN A 140 17.48 2.94 -21.00
N ILE A 141 16.21 3.23 -20.65
CA ILE A 141 15.86 4.05 -19.49
C ILE A 141 16.21 3.30 -18.20
N LEU A 142 15.95 2.00 -18.15
CA LEU A 142 16.31 1.17 -17.00
C LEU A 142 17.81 1.11 -16.79
N ASP A 143 18.62 0.94 -17.85
CA ASP A 143 20.07 0.92 -17.76
C ASP A 143 20.65 2.28 -17.34
N GLU A 144 20.08 3.39 -17.83
CA GLU A 144 20.55 4.72 -17.51
C GLU A 144 20.31 5.11 -16.05
N PHE A 145 19.16 4.77 -15.48
CA PHE A 145 18.72 5.26 -14.18
C PHE A 145 18.64 4.20 -13.08
N ILE A 146 18.45 2.93 -13.41
CA ILE A 146 18.25 1.83 -12.46
C ILE A 146 19.38 0.81 -12.54
N GLY A 147 20.00 0.62 -13.71
CA GLY A 147 21.08 -0.34 -13.97
C GLY A 147 22.46 0.07 -13.42
N VAL A 148 22.60 1.23 -12.81
CA VAL A 148 23.89 1.74 -12.28
C VAL A 148 24.15 1.30 -10.84
N ALA A 149 23.41 0.35 -10.32
CA ALA A 149 23.70 -0.32 -9.05
C ALA A 149 24.42 -1.66 -9.28
N GLN A 150 25.59 -1.63 -9.93
CA GLN A 150 26.58 -2.70 -9.85
C GLN A 150 27.78 -2.25 -9.04
#